data_e3b20861e60b31e0b3bf7343b9a010ef
#
_entry.id   e3b20861e60b31e0b3bf7343b9a010ef
#
_cell.length_a   1.000
_cell.length_b   1.000
_cell.length_c   1.000
_cell.angle_alpha   90.00
_cell.angle_beta   90.00
_cell.angle_gamma   90.00
#
_symmetry.space_group_name_H-M   'P 1'
#
loop_
_entity.id
_entity.type
_entity.pdbx_description
1 polymer ?
#
loop_
_entity_poly.entity_id
_entity_poly.type
_entity_poly.pdbx_seq_one_letter_code
_entity_poly.pdbx_strand_id
1 'polypeptide(L)'
;MFVGDGEMMMGLGSLATAAVDRTENLTVVVIDNEHYAETGMQPAHAGRGVNITEVAKATGFPQALTVRTAAELEEAVDRILNGQGPVLATIKVTTDPAPTALPPRDGPFLRSRFRTALLGAEAHV
;
A
#
# COMPACT_ATOMS: atom_id res chain seq x y z
N MET A 1 -1.56 -5.05 1.90
CA MET A 1 -1.07 -4.78 0.54
C MET A 1 -0.40 -3.42 0.53
N PHE A 2 0.82 -3.29 -0.04
CA PHE A 2 1.51 -2.00 -0.22
C PHE A 2 1.58 -1.69 -1.70
N VAL A 3 1.29 -0.44 -2.08
CA VAL A 3 1.31 0.06 -3.47
C VAL A 3 1.80 1.50 -3.51
N GLY A 4 2.37 1.94 -4.63
CA GLY A 4 2.60 3.36 -4.91
C GLY A 4 1.31 4.07 -5.32
N ASP A 5 1.31 5.40 -5.25
CA ASP A 5 0.17 6.21 -5.71
C ASP A 5 -0.12 6.02 -7.20
N GLY A 6 0.93 5.92 -8.04
CA GLY A 6 0.78 5.63 -9.46
C GLY A 6 0.20 4.24 -9.74
N GLU A 7 0.62 3.22 -8.98
CA GLU A 7 0.06 1.86 -9.07
C GLU A 7 -1.41 1.83 -8.64
N MET A 8 -1.74 2.52 -7.55
CA MET A 8 -3.13 2.61 -7.08
C MET A 8 -4.03 3.26 -8.13
N MET A 9 -3.53 4.28 -8.83
CA MET A 9 -4.28 4.94 -9.90
C MET A 9 -4.60 4.00 -11.07
N MET A 10 -3.71 3.06 -11.40
CA MET A 10 -3.97 2.07 -12.46
C MET A 10 -5.06 1.07 -12.06
N GLY A 11 -5.20 0.79 -10.77
CA GLY A 11 -6.19 -0.13 -10.21
C GLY A 11 -7.32 0.54 -9.44
N LEU A 12 -7.57 1.82 -9.61
CA LEU A 12 -8.48 2.61 -8.75
C LEU A 12 -9.89 2.01 -8.65
N GLY A 13 -10.40 1.43 -9.73
CA GLY A 13 -11.70 0.78 -9.74
C GLY A 13 -11.80 -0.45 -8.82
N SER A 14 -10.67 -1.09 -8.47
CA SER A 14 -10.65 -2.23 -7.55
C SER A 14 -11.07 -1.86 -6.12
N LEU A 15 -10.97 -0.59 -5.75
CA LEU A 15 -11.48 -0.10 -4.46
C LEU A 15 -13.00 -0.30 -4.34
N ALA A 16 -13.74 -0.07 -5.42
CA ALA A 16 -15.17 -0.31 -5.42
C ALA A 16 -15.51 -1.80 -5.23
N THR A 17 -14.75 -2.69 -5.88
CA THR A 17 -14.91 -4.15 -5.71
C THR A 17 -14.63 -4.55 -4.26
N ALA A 18 -13.51 -4.12 -3.69
CA ALA A 18 -13.15 -4.44 -2.30
C ALA A 18 -14.18 -3.91 -1.29
N ALA A 19 -14.74 -2.72 -1.55
CA ALA A 19 -15.78 -2.12 -0.71
C ALA A 19 -17.09 -2.92 -0.74
N VAL A 20 -17.51 -3.36 -1.94
CA VAL A 20 -18.72 -4.18 -2.12
C VAL A 20 -18.57 -5.56 -1.50
N ASP A 21 -17.42 -6.19 -1.68
CA ASP A 21 -17.11 -7.52 -1.13
C ASP A 21 -16.90 -7.50 0.40
N ARG A 22 -16.76 -6.31 1.00
CA ARG A 22 -16.54 -6.13 2.44
C ARG A 22 -15.38 -6.98 2.96
N THR A 23 -14.25 -6.92 2.27
CA THR A 23 -13.06 -7.75 2.55
C THR A 23 -12.45 -7.36 3.91
N GLU A 24 -12.87 -8.00 4.98
CA GLU A 24 -12.58 -7.61 6.37
C GLU A 24 -11.09 -7.65 6.74
N ASN A 25 -10.31 -8.51 6.10
CA ASN A 25 -8.87 -8.67 6.34
C ASN A 25 -7.98 -7.95 5.31
N LEU A 26 -8.53 -6.98 4.58
CA LEU A 26 -7.78 -6.21 3.59
C LEU A 26 -7.40 -4.84 4.16
N THR A 27 -6.10 -4.56 4.17
CA THR A 27 -5.58 -3.20 4.31
C THR A 27 -4.76 -2.83 3.08
N VAL A 28 -5.07 -1.71 2.46
CA VAL A 28 -4.33 -1.12 1.35
C VAL A 28 -3.55 0.07 1.88
N VAL A 29 -2.23 -0.01 1.84
CA VAL A 29 -1.32 1.08 2.20
C VAL A 29 -0.74 1.67 0.93
N VAL A 30 -1.08 2.92 0.66
CA VAL A 30 -0.60 3.67 -0.51
C VAL A 30 0.57 4.55 -0.08
N ILE A 31 1.75 4.28 -0.61
CA ILE A 31 2.93 5.13 -0.44
C ILE A 31 2.87 6.21 -1.51
N ASP A 32 2.57 7.42 -1.10
CA ASP A 32 2.24 8.52 -1.98
C ASP A 32 3.32 9.60 -1.95
N ASN A 33 4.21 9.55 -2.93
CA ASN A 33 5.23 10.58 -3.19
C ASN A 33 4.78 11.58 -4.27
N GLU A 34 3.56 11.44 -4.81
CA GLU A 34 2.99 12.29 -5.86
C GLU A 34 3.74 12.23 -7.20
N HIS A 35 4.62 11.23 -7.39
CA HIS A 35 5.47 11.12 -8.57
C HIS A 35 5.67 9.68 -9.03
N TYR A 36 5.92 9.51 -10.32
CA TYR A 36 6.33 8.24 -10.93
C TYR A 36 7.86 8.11 -10.85
N ALA A 37 8.38 7.69 -9.70
CA ALA A 37 9.83 7.64 -9.43
C ALA A 37 10.60 6.70 -10.37
N GLU A 38 10.00 5.55 -10.73
CA GLU A 38 10.65 4.54 -11.57
C GLU A 38 10.88 4.98 -13.02
N THR A 39 10.09 5.94 -13.52
CA THR A 39 10.11 6.35 -14.93
C THR A 39 10.66 7.76 -15.17
N GLY A 40 11.16 8.42 -14.14
CA GLY A 40 11.82 9.73 -14.26
C GLY A 40 11.12 10.88 -13.53
N MET A 41 10.46 10.59 -12.42
CA MET A 41 9.91 11.60 -11.50
C MET A 41 8.84 12.51 -12.12
N GLN A 42 8.07 12.02 -13.08
CA GLN A 42 6.94 12.76 -13.60
C GLN A 42 5.87 12.92 -12.50
N PRO A 43 5.18 14.07 -12.41
CA PRO A 43 4.09 14.25 -11.47
C PRO A 43 2.97 13.22 -11.70
N ALA A 44 2.61 12.49 -10.65
CA ALA A 44 1.48 11.57 -10.66
C ALA A 44 0.15 12.33 -10.47
N HIS A 45 -0.97 11.64 -10.67
CA HIS A 45 -2.30 12.24 -10.52
C HIS A 45 -2.58 12.70 -9.09
N ALA A 46 -2.02 12.00 -8.07
CA ALA A 46 -2.12 12.40 -6.66
C ALA A 46 -1.50 13.79 -6.41
N GLY A 47 -0.40 14.13 -7.09
CA GLY A 47 0.22 15.46 -7.06
C GLY A 47 -0.54 16.52 -7.88
N ARG A 48 -1.59 16.13 -8.58
CA ARG A 48 -2.40 17.00 -9.46
C ARG A 48 -3.86 17.13 -9.01
N GLY A 49 -4.14 16.80 -7.74
CA GLY A 49 -5.44 17.01 -7.12
C GLY A 49 -6.31 15.77 -6.96
N VAL A 50 -5.88 14.59 -7.40
CA VAL A 50 -6.60 13.35 -7.09
C VAL A 50 -6.31 12.96 -5.64
N ASN A 51 -7.36 12.79 -4.84
CA ASN A 51 -7.27 12.34 -3.46
C ASN A 51 -7.72 10.88 -3.35
N ILE A 52 -6.76 9.97 -3.27
CA ILE A 52 -7.01 8.52 -3.23
C ILE A 52 -7.84 8.14 -2.00
N THR A 53 -7.58 8.77 -0.85
CA THR A 53 -8.35 8.55 0.39
C THR A 53 -9.82 8.91 0.21
N GLU A 54 -10.12 10.05 -0.42
CA GLU A 54 -11.51 10.46 -0.66
C GLU A 54 -12.20 9.55 -1.70
N VAL A 55 -11.46 9.06 -2.69
CA VAL A 55 -12.00 8.05 -3.62
C VAL A 55 -12.37 6.77 -2.88
N ALA A 56 -11.52 6.28 -1.98
CA ALA A 56 -11.82 5.10 -1.17
C ALA A 56 -13.09 5.31 -0.31
N LYS A 57 -13.23 6.47 0.33
CA LYS A 57 -14.45 6.83 1.07
C LYS A 57 -15.69 6.83 0.16
N ALA A 58 -15.57 7.44 -1.01
CA ALA A 58 -16.67 7.51 -1.97
C ALA A 58 -17.08 6.15 -2.52
N THR A 59 -16.16 5.16 -2.57
CA THR A 59 -16.49 3.78 -2.96
C THR A 59 -17.07 2.95 -1.81
N GLY A 60 -17.08 3.47 -0.58
CA GLY A 60 -17.70 2.80 0.57
C GLY A 60 -16.70 2.10 1.50
N PHE A 61 -15.40 2.39 1.43
CA PHE A 61 -14.45 1.92 2.44
C PHE A 61 -14.86 2.44 3.83
N PRO A 62 -15.07 1.56 4.81
CA PRO A 62 -15.46 1.98 6.16
C PRO A 62 -14.37 2.76 6.87
N GLN A 63 -13.12 2.53 6.49
CA GLN A 63 -11.96 3.19 7.05
C GLN A 63 -11.02 3.64 5.93
N ALA A 64 -10.85 4.95 5.76
CA ALA A 64 -9.89 5.53 4.84
C ALA A 64 -9.27 6.78 5.48
N LEU A 65 -7.94 6.82 5.54
CA LEU A 65 -7.20 7.87 6.21
C LEU A 65 -5.98 8.32 5.39
N THR A 66 -5.55 9.55 5.61
CA THR A 66 -4.30 10.10 5.09
C THR A 66 -3.36 10.39 6.25
N VAL A 67 -2.13 9.93 6.15
CA VAL A 67 -1.04 10.12 7.11
C VAL A 67 0.00 11.04 6.48
N ARG A 68 0.39 12.11 7.17
CA ARG A 68 1.33 13.12 6.67
C ARG A 68 2.57 13.28 7.53
N THR A 69 2.51 12.82 8.78
CA THR A 69 3.59 12.96 9.75
C THR A 69 3.88 11.63 10.44
N ALA A 70 5.07 11.50 11.02
CA ALA A 70 5.44 10.33 11.80
C ALA A 70 4.50 10.13 13.01
N ALA A 71 4.08 11.20 13.68
CA ALA A 71 3.15 11.12 14.80
C ALA A 71 1.78 10.58 14.37
N GLU A 72 1.24 11.07 13.24
CA GLU A 72 0.00 10.52 12.67
C GLU A 72 0.14 9.05 12.27
N LEU A 73 1.34 8.64 11.82
CA LEU A 73 1.60 7.23 11.51
C LEU A 73 1.56 6.37 12.77
N GLU A 74 2.22 6.80 13.85
CA GLU A 74 2.20 6.10 15.14
C GLU A 74 0.76 5.90 15.65
N GLU A 75 -0.09 6.93 15.55
CA GLU A 75 -1.50 6.84 15.91
C GLU A 75 -2.31 5.92 14.99
N ALA A 76 -1.93 5.81 13.72
CA ALA A 76 -2.64 5.03 12.72
C ALA A 76 -2.22 3.55 12.66
N VAL A 77 -1.04 3.19 13.17
CA VAL A 77 -0.43 1.85 13.03
C VAL A 77 -1.38 0.74 13.46
N ASP A 78 -2.01 0.85 14.61
CA ASP A 78 -2.92 -0.19 15.09
C ASP A 78 -4.11 -0.38 14.14
N ARG A 79 -4.68 0.72 13.65
CA ARG A 79 -5.78 0.68 12.65
C ARG A 79 -5.33 0.06 11.33
N ILE A 80 -4.10 0.37 10.88
CA ILE A 80 -3.53 -0.16 9.64
C ILE A 80 -3.29 -1.68 9.75
N LEU A 81 -2.81 -2.15 10.90
CA LEU A 81 -2.43 -3.55 11.09
C LEU A 81 -3.58 -4.43 11.55
N ASN A 82 -4.46 -3.93 12.41
CA ASN A 82 -5.46 -4.70 13.13
C ASN A 82 -6.89 -4.19 12.91
N GLY A 83 -7.07 -3.10 12.16
CA GLY A 83 -8.40 -2.55 11.88
C GLY A 83 -9.27 -3.52 11.09
N GLN A 84 -10.56 -3.52 11.38
CA GLN A 84 -11.54 -4.28 10.59
C GLN A 84 -11.68 -3.62 9.20
N GLY A 85 -11.33 -4.36 8.17
CA GLY A 85 -11.27 -3.89 6.79
C GLY A 85 -12.60 -3.86 6.03
N PRO A 86 -12.56 -3.42 4.79
CA PRO A 86 -11.35 -2.93 4.13
C PRO A 86 -10.88 -1.58 4.69
N VAL A 87 -9.59 -1.46 4.92
CA VAL A 87 -8.93 -0.22 5.37
C VAL A 87 -8.07 0.33 4.23
N LEU A 88 -8.08 1.65 4.00
CA LEU A 88 -7.12 2.31 3.12
C LEU A 88 -6.35 3.38 3.90
N ALA A 89 -5.03 3.34 3.82
CA ALA A 89 -4.16 4.35 4.39
C ALA A 89 -3.25 4.94 3.30
N THR A 90 -3.41 6.22 2.99
CA THR A 90 -2.49 6.96 2.13
C THR A 90 -1.43 7.61 2.99
N ILE A 91 -0.18 7.17 2.84
CA ILE A 91 0.97 7.71 3.59
C ILE A 91 1.75 8.63 2.67
N LYS A 92 1.72 9.91 2.96
CA LYS A 92 2.50 10.92 2.23
C LYS A 92 3.97 10.79 2.58
N VAL A 93 4.81 10.68 1.57
CA VAL A 93 6.27 10.61 1.70
C VAL A 93 6.95 11.64 0.81
N THR A 94 8.21 11.92 1.09
CA THR A 94 9.02 12.81 0.25
C THR A 94 9.45 12.10 -1.04
N THR A 95 9.96 12.89 -1.99
CA THR A 95 10.55 12.39 -3.24
C THR A 95 12.06 12.12 -3.09
N ASP A 96 12.61 12.27 -1.89
CA ASP A 96 14.02 12.07 -1.66
C ASP A 96 14.41 10.60 -1.93
N PRO A 97 15.52 10.35 -2.61
CA PRO A 97 15.95 8.99 -2.90
C PRO A 97 16.31 8.26 -1.60
N ALA A 98 15.64 7.14 -1.35
CA ALA A 98 16.01 6.24 -0.27
C ALA A 98 17.18 5.35 -0.67
N PRO A 99 18.00 4.88 0.29
CA PRO A 99 18.99 3.85 0.02
C PRO A 99 18.33 2.63 -0.62
N THR A 100 18.86 2.21 -1.76
CA THR A 100 18.33 1.06 -2.49
C THR A 100 19.12 -0.20 -2.20
N ALA A 101 18.45 -1.34 -2.05
CA ALA A 101 19.07 -2.65 -1.99
C ALA A 101 18.44 -3.54 -3.06
N LEU A 102 19.28 -4.16 -3.88
CA LEU A 102 18.80 -5.13 -4.85
C LEU A 102 18.61 -6.50 -4.17
N PRO A 103 17.44 -7.12 -4.29
CA PRO A 103 17.27 -8.48 -3.81
C PRO A 103 18.10 -9.45 -4.64
N PRO A 104 18.44 -10.64 -4.10
CA PRO A 104 19.03 -11.69 -4.90
C PRO A 104 18.16 -12.00 -6.13
N ARG A 105 18.80 -12.20 -7.30
CA ARG A 105 18.08 -12.54 -8.55
C ARG A 105 17.78 -14.05 -8.68
N ASP A 106 17.73 -14.77 -7.57
CA ASP A 106 17.43 -16.20 -7.49
C ASP A 106 15.98 -16.37 -7.00
N GLY A 107 15.05 -16.55 -7.93
CA GLY A 107 13.63 -16.71 -7.64
C GLY A 107 13.32 -17.92 -6.75
N PRO A 108 13.86 -19.12 -7.02
CA PRO A 108 13.73 -20.30 -6.15
C PRO A 108 14.19 -20.05 -4.73
N PHE A 109 15.34 -19.38 -4.54
CA PHE A 109 15.83 -19.00 -3.22
C PHE A 109 14.85 -18.06 -2.50
N LEU A 110 14.40 -16.99 -3.16
CA LEU A 110 13.46 -16.03 -2.57
C LEU A 110 12.15 -16.71 -2.18
N ARG A 111 11.60 -17.57 -3.04
CA ARG A 111 10.39 -18.35 -2.75
C ARG A 111 10.60 -19.25 -1.53
N SER A 112 11.69 -20.02 -1.48
CA SER A 112 11.98 -20.91 -0.36
C SER A 112 12.13 -20.16 0.95
N ARG A 113 12.89 -19.04 0.93
CA ARG A 113 13.06 -18.18 2.10
C ARG A 113 11.74 -17.63 2.62
N PHE A 114 10.87 -17.15 1.73
CA PHE A 114 9.56 -16.63 2.09
C PHE A 114 8.66 -17.72 2.67
N ARG A 115 8.59 -18.90 2.01
CA ARG A 115 7.80 -20.03 2.50
C ARG A 115 8.28 -20.50 3.89
N THR A 116 9.59 -20.59 4.08
CA THR A 116 10.16 -20.99 5.37
C THR A 116 9.83 -20.00 6.48
N ALA A 117 9.84 -18.69 6.18
CA ALA A 117 9.47 -17.65 7.14
C ALA A 117 7.99 -17.73 7.56
N LEU A 118 7.10 -18.10 6.63
CA LEU A 118 5.67 -18.21 6.90
C LEU A 118 5.26 -19.55 7.53
N LEU A 119 5.80 -20.65 7.05
CA LEU A 119 5.31 -22.00 7.30
C LEU A 119 6.25 -22.83 8.18
N GLY A 120 7.44 -22.29 8.50
CA GLY A 120 8.42 -23.03 9.28
C GLY A 120 8.78 -24.37 8.64
N ALA A 121 8.69 -25.46 9.39
CA ALA A 121 9.01 -26.80 8.91
C ALA A 121 8.09 -27.30 7.77
N GLU A 122 6.87 -26.78 7.66
CA GLU A 122 5.91 -27.16 6.62
C GLU A 122 6.23 -26.54 5.24
N ALA A 123 7.23 -25.67 5.18
CA ALA A 123 7.63 -25.02 3.93
C ALA A 123 8.19 -25.98 2.86
N HIS A 124 8.60 -27.17 3.26
CA HIS A 124 9.31 -28.16 2.45
C HIS A 124 8.46 -29.39 2.09
N VAL A 125 7.18 -29.36 2.42
CA VAL A 125 6.19 -30.38 2.06
C VAL A 125 5.55 -30.07 0.71
#